data_f3c303c8129178f991cf64326c423c1b
#
_entry.id   f3c303c8129178f991cf64326c423c1b
#
_cell.length_a   1.000
_cell.length_b   1.000
_cell.length_c   1.000
_cell.angle_alpha   90.00
_cell.angle_beta   90.00
_cell.angle_gamma   90.00
#
_symmetry.space_group_name_H-M   'P 1'
#
loop_
_entity.id
_entity.type
_entity.pdbx_description
1 polymer ?
#
loop_
_entity_poly.entity_id
_entity_poly.type
_entity_poly.pdbx_seq_one_letter_code
_entity_poly.pdbx_strand_id
1 'polypeptide(L)'
;MGQLIKLQDYISRYEIDMFRYPGQFIRQKRKQWEQSTLEKQHFLDHIFDFQMKWASSTILEKSYIDKEFYKDHNLKYFLQRFPDTYLVLYRPIFKLKNAPVEVEIIMISPTTTWLITILEGEENSVFIGTNDRFWIERKGKHDKKVLSPMIELDRMDGIVRTIYSLYDIELPIRKVILNRTGYIDFPLAPFDVDLVEKRKYEEWFTGLRKMSSPLKHMQLKAGNALLQYCHTVCVRRMD
;
A
#
# COMPACT_ATOMS: atom_id res chain seq x y z
N MET A 1 3.59 5.99 11.45
CA MET A 1 4.17 5.55 10.16
C MET A 1 3.62 4.19 9.83
N GLY A 2 2.99 4.03 8.67
CA GLY A 2 2.57 2.72 8.17
C GLY A 2 3.75 1.74 8.10
N GLN A 3 3.51 0.45 8.20
CA GLN A 3 4.55 -0.58 8.14
C GLN A 3 4.62 -1.19 6.75
N LEU A 4 5.78 -1.12 6.09
CA LEU A 4 6.03 -1.77 4.80
C LEU A 4 6.28 -3.26 5.01
N ILE A 5 5.25 -4.08 4.78
CA ILE A 5 5.36 -5.53 4.95
C ILE A 5 5.78 -6.26 3.68
N LYS A 6 5.57 -5.66 2.51
CA LYS A 6 6.03 -6.15 1.21
C LYS A 6 6.32 -5.00 0.26
N LEU A 7 7.43 -5.08 -0.46
CA LEU A 7 7.80 -4.20 -1.56
C LEU A 7 8.08 -5.07 -2.77
N GLN A 8 7.31 -4.94 -3.83
CA GLN A 8 7.41 -5.77 -5.04
C GLN A 8 7.64 -7.27 -4.74
N ASP A 9 8.69 -7.82 -5.31
CA ASP A 9 9.14 -9.20 -5.12
C ASP A 9 10.33 -9.32 -4.15
N TYR A 10 10.64 -8.25 -3.39
CA TYR A 10 11.76 -8.30 -2.43
C TYR A 10 11.38 -9.12 -1.20
N ILE A 11 12.38 -9.84 -0.67
CA ILE A 11 12.19 -10.61 0.55
C ILE A 11 11.90 -9.68 1.73
N SER A 12 10.93 -10.05 2.53
CA SER A 12 10.55 -9.27 3.69
C SER A 12 10.77 -10.04 5.00
N ARG A 13 11.23 -9.34 6.02
CA ARG A 13 11.33 -9.88 7.38
C ARG A 13 9.97 -10.35 7.91
N TYR A 14 8.89 -9.72 7.47
CA TYR A 14 7.53 -10.09 7.85
C TYR A 14 7.10 -11.46 7.29
N GLU A 15 7.72 -11.94 6.20
CA GLU A 15 7.48 -13.28 5.67
C GLU A 15 7.98 -14.39 6.62
N ILE A 16 8.91 -14.07 7.54
CA ILE A 16 9.39 -15.03 8.55
C ILE A 16 8.34 -15.22 9.66
N ASP A 17 7.79 -14.10 10.18
CA ASP A 17 6.81 -14.13 11.27
C ASP A 17 5.98 -12.85 11.30
N MET A 18 4.84 -12.90 10.63
CA MET A 18 3.90 -11.78 10.54
C MET A 18 3.22 -11.47 11.87
N PHE A 19 3.19 -12.37 12.82
CA PHE A 19 2.58 -12.13 14.13
C PHE A 19 3.53 -11.46 15.11
N ARG A 20 4.83 -11.59 14.92
CA ARG A 20 5.88 -11.04 15.77
C ARG A 20 6.40 -9.67 15.31
N TYR A 21 6.76 -9.58 14.05
CA TYR A 21 7.53 -8.42 13.54
C TYR A 21 6.75 -7.09 13.55
N PRO A 22 5.44 -7.01 13.28
CA PRO A 22 4.73 -5.73 13.39
C PRO A 22 4.78 -5.12 14.79
N GLY A 23 4.57 -5.93 15.82
CA GLY A 23 4.69 -5.47 17.19
C GLY A 23 6.13 -5.09 17.57
N GLN A 24 7.11 -5.82 17.05
CA GLN A 24 8.53 -5.50 17.25
C GLN A 24 8.91 -4.18 16.58
N PHE A 25 8.43 -3.92 15.35
CA PHE A 25 8.67 -2.66 14.66
C PHE A 25 8.15 -1.46 15.47
N ILE A 26 6.91 -1.53 15.98
CA ILE A 26 6.32 -0.44 16.78
C ILE A 26 7.18 -0.16 18.02
N ARG A 27 7.60 -1.21 18.75
CA ARG A 27 8.47 -1.06 19.94
C ARG A 27 9.83 -0.46 19.61
N GLN A 28 10.47 -0.92 18.53
CA GLN A 28 11.78 -0.42 18.12
C GLN A 28 11.70 1.04 17.66
N LYS A 29 10.69 1.39 16.85
CA LYS A 29 10.45 2.77 16.43
C LYS A 29 10.25 3.69 17.62
N ARG A 30 9.42 3.27 18.62
CA ARG A 30 9.18 4.04 19.83
C ARG A 30 10.47 4.28 20.61
N LYS A 31 11.25 3.23 20.85
CA LYS A 31 12.54 3.32 21.53
C LYS A 31 13.52 4.26 20.82
N GLN A 32 13.59 4.17 19.49
CA GLN A 32 14.43 5.07 18.69
C GLN A 32 13.96 6.51 18.77
N TRP A 33 12.63 6.77 18.79
CA TRP A 33 12.09 8.11 18.96
C TRP A 33 12.44 8.71 20.33
N GLU A 34 12.26 7.94 21.41
CA GLU A 34 12.58 8.36 22.79
C GLU A 34 14.08 8.66 22.99
N GLN A 35 14.95 8.04 22.21
CA GLN A 35 16.40 8.25 22.26
C GLN A 35 16.91 9.26 21.22
N SER A 36 16.07 9.74 20.35
CA SER A 36 16.45 10.60 19.24
C SER A 36 16.42 12.07 19.64
N THR A 37 17.44 12.82 19.20
CA THR A 37 17.48 14.28 19.22
C THR A 37 17.11 14.89 17.87
N LEU A 38 16.71 14.07 16.89
CA LEU A 38 16.38 14.49 15.53
C LEU A 38 15.06 15.25 15.49
N GLU A 39 14.96 16.21 14.58
CA GLU A 39 13.68 16.77 14.20
C GLU A 39 12.76 15.68 13.60
N LYS A 40 11.46 15.89 13.76
CA LYS A 40 10.45 14.91 13.36
C LYS A 40 10.62 14.41 11.91
N GLN A 41 10.89 15.31 10.95
CA GLN A 41 11.02 14.89 9.55
C GLN A 41 12.27 14.03 9.34
N HIS A 42 13.41 14.40 9.89
CA HIS A 42 14.63 13.59 9.82
C HIS A 42 14.47 12.22 10.47
N PHE A 43 13.73 12.16 11.58
CA PHE A 43 13.38 10.89 12.19
C PHE A 43 12.49 10.03 11.26
N LEU A 44 11.50 10.62 10.60
CA LEU A 44 10.63 9.90 9.66
C LEU A 44 11.43 9.34 8.47
N ASP A 45 12.40 10.09 7.96
CA ASP A 45 13.28 9.62 6.87
C ASP A 45 14.21 8.49 7.35
N HIS A 46 14.75 8.60 8.55
CA HIS A 46 15.55 7.51 9.16
C HIS A 46 14.71 6.23 9.33
N ILE A 47 13.47 6.32 9.81
CA ILE A 47 12.59 5.16 9.94
C ILE A 47 12.15 4.63 8.56
N PHE A 48 12.03 5.47 7.54
CA PHE A 48 11.78 5.03 6.18
C PHE A 48 12.91 4.12 5.69
N ASP A 49 14.18 4.53 5.82
CA ASP A 49 15.33 3.71 5.45
C ASP A 49 15.40 2.40 6.25
N PHE A 50 15.04 2.44 7.52
CA PHE A 50 14.93 1.26 8.37
C PHE A 50 13.88 0.28 7.86
N GLN A 51 12.70 0.77 7.43
CA GLN A 51 11.66 -0.05 6.85
C GLN A 51 12.08 -0.67 5.51
N MET A 52 12.76 0.08 4.65
CA MET A 52 13.30 -0.43 3.39
C MET A 52 14.21 -1.64 3.63
N LYS A 53 15.07 -1.59 4.66
CA LYS A 53 15.90 -2.74 5.05
C LYS A 53 15.07 -3.93 5.52
N TRP A 54 14.00 -3.71 6.26
CA TRP A 54 13.13 -4.80 6.71
C TRP A 54 12.31 -5.42 5.57
N ALA A 55 11.90 -4.61 4.60
CA ALA A 55 11.15 -5.05 3.42
C ALA A 55 12.05 -5.57 2.29
N SER A 56 13.36 -5.75 2.54
CA SER A 56 14.30 -6.29 1.55
C SER A 56 15.30 -7.28 2.13
N SER A 57 15.20 -7.61 3.42
CA SER A 57 16.14 -8.54 4.01
C SER A 57 15.63 -9.27 5.24
N THR A 58 16.07 -10.49 5.37
CA THR A 58 15.98 -11.33 6.57
C THR A 58 17.36 -11.49 7.20
N ILE A 59 17.51 -12.41 8.16
CA ILE A 59 18.81 -12.77 8.74
C ILE A 59 19.68 -13.45 7.69
N LEU A 60 19.11 -14.35 6.88
CA LEU A 60 19.85 -15.22 5.95
C LEU A 60 19.85 -14.74 4.50
N GLU A 61 18.91 -13.87 4.13
CA GLU A 61 18.65 -13.53 2.74
C GLU A 61 18.48 -12.02 2.55
N LYS A 62 18.73 -11.54 1.34
CA LYS A 62 18.53 -10.15 0.95
C LYS A 62 18.08 -10.04 -0.50
N SER A 63 17.32 -8.99 -0.79
CA SER A 63 17.02 -8.51 -2.14
C SER A 63 17.73 -7.18 -2.38
N TYR A 64 18.04 -6.88 -3.63
CA TYR A 64 18.65 -5.61 -4.02
C TYR A 64 17.54 -4.65 -4.44
N ILE A 65 17.25 -3.67 -3.58
CA ILE A 65 16.21 -2.66 -3.83
C ILE A 65 16.67 -1.73 -4.95
N ASP A 66 15.78 -1.47 -5.90
CA ASP A 66 15.98 -0.39 -6.86
C ASP A 66 16.02 0.96 -6.15
N LYS A 67 17.03 1.78 -6.51
CA LYS A 67 17.23 3.11 -5.93
C LYS A 67 16.05 4.06 -6.15
N GLU A 68 15.21 3.82 -7.14
CA GLU A 68 14.01 4.59 -7.42
C GLU A 68 13.01 4.55 -6.28
N PHE A 69 12.88 3.43 -5.57
CA PHE A 69 11.99 3.32 -4.41
C PHE A 69 12.36 4.26 -3.26
N TYR A 70 13.63 4.59 -3.10
CA TYR A 70 14.05 5.57 -2.09
C TYR A 70 13.60 7.00 -2.42
N LYS A 71 13.27 7.27 -3.68
CA LYS A 71 12.78 8.57 -4.18
C LYS A 71 11.28 8.58 -4.43
N ASP A 72 10.62 7.42 -4.32
CA ASP A 72 9.19 7.29 -4.58
C ASP A 72 8.37 8.06 -3.55
N HIS A 73 7.75 9.14 -4.00
CA HIS A 73 6.93 10.03 -3.17
C HIS A 73 5.66 9.35 -2.65
N ASN A 74 5.09 8.42 -3.40
CA ASN A 74 3.90 7.70 -3.00
C ASN A 74 4.22 6.65 -1.93
N LEU A 75 5.32 5.92 -2.09
CA LEU A 75 5.80 5.01 -1.04
C LEU A 75 6.08 5.78 0.26
N LYS A 76 6.81 6.89 0.20
CA LYS A 76 7.05 7.77 1.37
C LYS A 76 5.76 8.26 1.98
N TYR A 77 4.80 8.69 1.17
CA TYR A 77 3.50 9.15 1.63
C TYR A 77 2.78 8.07 2.45
N PHE A 78 2.62 6.85 1.93
CA PHE A 78 1.94 5.77 2.64
C PHE A 78 2.65 5.36 3.93
N LEU A 79 3.97 5.37 3.92
CA LEU A 79 4.71 4.98 5.12
C LEU A 79 4.76 6.10 6.16
N GLN A 80 5.02 7.35 5.77
CA GLN A 80 5.24 8.43 6.74
C GLN A 80 3.95 9.05 7.29
N ARG A 81 2.84 8.96 6.58
CA ARG A 81 1.61 9.68 6.90
C ARG A 81 0.58 8.86 7.67
N PHE A 82 0.56 7.54 7.51
CA PHE A 82 -0.43 6.66 8.15
C PHE A 82 0.06 6.11 9.50
N PRO A 83 -0.85 5.67 10.40
CA PRO A 83 -0.49 5.07 11.69
C PRO A 83 0.39 3.81 11.53
N ASP A 84 1.18 3.50 12.56
CA ASP A 84 2.07 2.32 12.57
C ASP A 84 1.35 0.98 12.75
N THR A 85 0.06 1.02 12.97
CA THR A 85 -0.81 -0.15 12.94
C THR A 85 -1.32 -0.49 11.54
N TYR A 86 -1.00 0.30 10.52
CA TYR A 86 -1.34 0.01 9.13
C TYR A 86 -0.22 -0.77 8.45
N LEU A 87 -0.58 -1.87 7.80
CA LEU A 87 0.33 -2.76 7.08
C LEU A 87 0.22 -2.48 5.59
N VAL A 88 1.33 -2.19 4.93
CA VAL A 88 1.37 -1.75 3.53
C VAL A 88 2.11 -2.78 2.69
N LEU A 89 1.45 -3.29 1.65
CA LEU A 89 2.08 -3.97 0.53
C LEU A 89 2.12 -2.96 -0.63
N TYR A 90 3.31 -2.61 -1.07
CA TYR A 90 3.53 -1.62 -2.11
C TYR A 90 4.02 -2.28 -3.37
N ARG A 91 3.22 -2.22 -4.43
CA ARG A 91 3.44 -2.87 -5.72
C ARG A 91 3.80 -4.36 -5.59
N PRO A 92 3.09 -5.13 -4.72
CA PRO A 92 3.42 -6.54 -4.54
C PRO A 92 3.19 -7.32 -5.83
N ILE A 93 4.03 -8.33 -6.06
CA ILE A 93 3.88 -9.27 -7.16
C ILE A 93 3.32 -10.56 -6.58
N PHE A 94 2.11 -10.95 -7.00
CA PHE A 94 1.49 -12.20 -6.59
C PHE A 94 1.81 -13.32 -7.58
N LYS A 95 2.11 -14.50 -7.05
CA LYS A 95 2.33 -15.70 -7.83
C LYS A 95 1.01 -16.47 -7.97
N LEU A 96 0.26 -16.19 -9.01
CA LEU A 96 -1.03 -16.84 -9.30
C LEU A 96 -0.87 -17.82 -10.45
N LYS A 97 -1.25 -19.08 -10.19
CA LYS A 97 -1.25 -20.22 -11.14
C LYS A 97 -0.10 -20.24 -12.16
N ASN A 98 -0.15 -19.41 -13.19
CA ASN A 98 0.75 -19.50 -14.35
C ASN A 98 1.61 -18.25 -14.63
N ALA A 99 1.38 -17.13 -13.95
CA ALA A 99 2.14 -15.90 -14.17
C ALA A 99 2.22 -15.03 -12.92
N PRO A 100 3.33 -14.31 -12.69
CA PRO A 100 3.41 -13.26 -11.69
C PRO A 100 2.53 -12.09 -12.11
N VAL A 101 1.79 -11.54 -11.15
CA VAL A 101 0.90 -10.38 -11.35
C VAL A 101 1.28 -9.30 -10.37
N GLU A 102 1.81 -8.19 -10.88
CA GLU A 102 2.02 -6.98 -10.07
C GLU A 102 0.68 -6.26 -9.89
N VAL A 103 0.45 -5.76 -8.68
CA VAL A 103 -0.69 -4.90 -8.34
C VAL A 103 -0.21 -3.64 -7.63
N GLU A 104 -1.05 -2.62 -7.46
CA GLU A 104 -0.58 -1.35 -6.92
C GLU A 104 -0.41 -1.37 -5.39
N ILE A 105 -1.41 -0.95 -4.62
CA ILE A 105 -1.23 -0.76 -3.18
C ILE A 105 -2.33 -1.48 -2.41
N ILE A 106 -1.93 -2.34 -1.49
CA ILE A 106 -2.82 -2.95 -0.53
C ILE A 106 -2.43 -2.44 0.86
N MET A 107 -3.36 -1.77 1.53
CA MET A 107 -3.16 -1.25 2.88
C MET A 107 -4.14 -1.91 3.84
N ILE A 108 -3.64 -2.64 4.83
CA ILE A 108 -4.46 -3.36 5.80
C ILE A 108 -4.47 -2.58 7.11
N SER A 109 -5.62 -2.00 7.43
CA SER A 109 -5.88 -1.38 8.73
C SER A 109 -6.37 -2.42 9.74
N PRO A 110 -6.51 -2.11 11.02
CA PRO A 110 -7.06 -3.04 12.01
C PRO A 110 -8.46 -3.56 11.71
N THR A 111 -9.22 -2.88 10.85
CA THR A 111 -10.64 -3.19 10.58
C THR A 111 -10.99 -3.36 9.12
N THR A 112 -10.12 -2.99 8.19
CA THR A 112 -10.45 -2.90 6.77
C THR A 112 -9.20 -3.08 5.93
N THR A 113 -9.33 -3.79 4.82
CA THR A 113 -8.33 -3.84 3.75
C THR A 113 -8.69 -2.82 2.68
N TRP A 114 -7.76 -1.93 2.37
CA TRP A 114 -7.89 -0.89 1.36
C TRP A 114 -7.09 -1.28 0.12
N LEU A 115 -7.77 -1.40 -1.01
CA LEU A 115 -7.16 -1.57 -2.33
C LEU A 115 -7.11 -0.19 -2.97
N ILE A 116 -5.91 0.32 -3.20
CA ILE A 116 -5.71 1.72 -3.58
C ILE A 116 -4.99 1.79 -4.91
N THR A 117 -5.63 2.44 -5.89
CA THR A 117 -5.03 2.82 -7.15
C THR A 117 -4.83 4.33 -7.16
N ILE A 118 -3.61 4.76 -7.51
CA ILE A 118 -3.29 6.19 -7.58
C ILE A 118 -3.50 6.67 -9.02
N LEU A 119 -4.43 7.61 -9.15
CA LEU A 119 -4.70 8.25 -10.43
C LEU A 119 -3.96 9.60 -10.47
N GLU A 120 -2.71 9.58 -10.91
CA GLU A 120 -1.89 10.79 -11.03
C GLU A 120 -2.04 11.44 -12.40
N GLY A 121 -2.10 12.74 -12.40
CA GLY A 121 -2.18 13.57 -13.60
C GLY A 121 -1.65 14.97 -13.34
N GLU A 122 -1.87 15.85 -14.29
CA GLU A 122 -1.51 17.24 -14.10
C GLU A 122 -2.34 17.88 -12.98
N GLU A 123 -1.76 18.85 -12.28
CA GLU A 123 -2.45 19.55 -11.20
C GLU A 123 -3.76 20.18 -11.69
N ASN A 124 -4.85 19.94 -10.94
CA ASN A 124 -6.21 20.39 -11.27
C ASN A 124 -6.79 19.77 -12.54
N SER A 125 -6.23 18.69 -13.10
CA SER A 125 -6.88 17.95 -14.17
C SER A 125 -8.14 17.24 -13.68
N VAL A 126 -9.07 16.96 -14.60
CA VAL A 126 -10.31 16.23 -14.36
C VAL A 126 -10.22 14.89 -15.07
N PHE A 127 -10.33 13.80 -14.34
CA PHE A 127 -10.46 12.46 -14.92
C PHE A 127 -11.93 12.14 -15.12
N ILE A 128 -12.32 12.00 -16.40
CA ILE A 128 -13.68 11.62 -16.80
C ILE A 128 -13.71 10.10 -16.89
N GLY A 129 -14.39 9.49 -15.92
CA GLY A 129 -14.54 8.06 -15.78
C GLY A 129 -15.74 7.52 -16.54
N THR A 130 -15.56 6.37 -17.16
CA THR A 130 -16.60 5.58 -17.82
C THR A 130 -16.42 4.11 -17.44
N ASN A 131 -17.38 3.27 -17.83
CA ASN A 131 -17.25 1.80 -17.72
C ASN A 131 -16.33 1.19 -18.79
N ASP A 132 -15.78 2.02 -19.68
CA ASP A 132 -14.88 1.58 -20.72
C ASP A 132 -13.45 1.33 -20.18
N ARG A 133 -12.66 0.68 -21.01
CA ARG A 133 -11.26 0.38 -20.72
C ARG A 133 -10.40 1.64 -20.52
N PHE A 134 -10.77 2.77 -21.09
CA PHE A 134 -10.02 4.02 -21.04
C PHE A 134 -10.86 5.15 -20.48
N TRP A 135 -10.26 5.91 -19.60
CA TRP A 135 -10.75 7.18 -19.10
C TRP A 135 -10.09 8.33 -19.85
N ILE A 136 -10.60 9.55 -19.66
CA ILE A 136 -10.04 10.76 -20.25
C ILE A 136 -9.55 11.67 -19.14
N GLU A 137 -8.25 11.97 -19.12
CA GLU A 137 -7.70 13.08 -18.36
C GLU A 137 -7.86 14.37 -19.16
N ARG A 138 -8.58 15.34 -18.62
CA ARG A 138 -8.84 16.63 -19.22
C ARG A 138 -8.19 17.76 -18.44
N LYS A 139 -7.42 18.61 -19.14
CA LYS A 139 -6.89 19.87 -18.64
C LYS A 139 -7.02 20.97 -19.68
N GLY A 140 -7.90 21.93 -19.41
CA GLY A 140 -8.22 22.99 -20.37
C GLY A 140 -8.81 22.41 -21.68
N LYS A 141 -8.08 22.55 -22.79
CA LYS A 141 -8.47 22.02 -24.11
C LYS A 141 -7.76 20.71 -24.50
N HIS A 142 -6.95 20.15 -23.59
CA HIS A 142 -6.18 18.95 -23.86
C HIS A 142 -6.85 17.74 -23.21
N ASP A 143 -7.14 16.75 -24.00
CA ASP A 143 -7.67 15.46 -23.58
C ASP A 143 -6.62 14.37 -23.81
N LYS A 144 -6.33 13.57 -22.78
CA LYS A 144 -5.42 12.43 -22.84
C LYS A 144 -6.13 11.17 -22.41
N LYS A 145 -6.02 10.10 -23.20
CA LYS A 145 -6.53 8.78 -22.79
C LYS A 145 -5.60 8.15 -21.76
N VAL A 146 -6.18 7.66 -20.68
CA VAL A 146 -5.51 6.91 -19.61
C VAL A 146 -6.23 5.59 -19.39
N LEU A 147 -5.51 4.58 -18.96
CA LEU A 147 -6.14 3.29 -18.62
C LEU A 147 -7.08 3.48 -17.43
N SER A 148 -8.24 2.84 -17.47
CA SER A 148 -9.20 2.88 -16.38
C SER A 148 -8.60 2.27 -15.09
N PRO A 149 -8.56 3.01 -13.97
CA PRO A 149 -8.06 2.48 -12.69
C PRO A 149 -8.94 1.35 -12.15
N MET A 150 -10.17 1.22 -12.65
CA MET A 150 -11.06 0.12 -12.29
C MET A 150 -10.48 -1.25 -12.64
N ILE A 151 -9.73 -1.36 -13.74
CA ILE A 151 -9.09 -2.63 -14.18
C ILE A 151 -8.13 -3.12 -13.11
N GLU A 152 -7.36 -2.22 -12.53
CA GLU A 152 -6.39 -2.56 -11.48
C GLU A 152 -7.10 -2.89 -10.16
N LEU A 153 -8.10 -2.11 -9.79
CA LEU A 153 -8.90 -2.36 -8.58
C LEU A 153 -9.61 -3.72 -8.64
N ASP A 154 -10.22 -4.06 -9.77
CA ASP A 154 -10.92 -5.34 -9.92
C ASP A 154 -9.95 -6.52 -9.90
N ARG A 155 -8.75 -6.35 -10.45
CA ARG A 155 -7.66 -7.33 -10.37
C ARG A 155 -7.24 -7.53 -8.91
N MET A 156 -6.97 -6.47 -8.17
CA MET A 156 -6.62 -6.53 -6.75
C MET A 156 -7.73 -7.19 -5.93
N ASP A 157 -8.98 -6.79 -6.15
CA ASP A 157 -10.13 -7.32 -5.43
C ASP A 157 -10.27 -8.84 -5.65
N GLY A 158 -10.17 -9.30 -6.89
CA GLY A 158 -10.21 -10.73 -7.21
C GLY A 158 -9.11 -11.53 -6.53
N ILE A 159 -7.88 -11.01 -6.49
CA ILE A 159 -6.75 -11.65 -5.82
C ILE A 159 -6.98 -11.72 -4.31
N VAL A 160 -7.29 -10.58 -3.69
CA VAL A 160 -7.42 -10.48 -2.23
C VAL A 160 -8.61 -11.30 -1.74
N ARG A 161 -9.77 -11.24 -2.39
CA ARG A 161 -10.94 -12.08 -2.02
C ARG A 161 -10.64 -13.56 -2.14
N THR A 162 -9.97 -13.98 -3.21
CA THR A 162 -9.60 -15.39 -3.39
C THR A 162 -8.71 -15.87 -2.24
N ILE A 163 -7.67 -15.10 -1.89
CA ILE A 163 -6.77 -15.46 -0.78
C ILE A 163 -7.52 -15.43 0.56
N TYR A 164 -8.33 -14.40 0.82
CA TYR A 164 -9.09 -14.29 2.06
C TYR A 164 -10.07 -15.46 2.25
N SER A 165 -10.73 -15.87 1.18
CA SER A 165 -11.63 -17.02 1.21
C SER A 165 -10.91 -18.33 1.55
N LEU A 166 -9.67 -18.53 1.09
CA LEU A 166 -8.87 -19.72 1.40
C LEU A 166 -8.44 -19.82 2.87
N TYR A 167 -8.41 -18.70 3.57
CA TYR A 167 -7.93 -18.62 4.95
C TYR A 167 -9.03 -18.18 5.94
N ASP A 168 -10.29 -18.18 5.56
CA ASP A 168 -11.41 -17.69 6.41
C ASP A 168 -11.10 -16.33 7.04
N ILE A 169 -10.78 -15.33 6.20
CA ILE A 169 -10.47 -13.97 6.62
C ILE A 169 -11.69 -13.09 6.38
N GLU A 170 -12.34 -12.67 7.47
CA GLU A 170 -13.52 -11.80 7.45
C GLU A 170 -13.14 -10.33 7.66
N LEU A 171 -12.23 -9.81 6.85
CA LEU A 171 -11.86 -8.40 6.90
C LEU A 171 -12.49 -7.67 5.73
N PRO A 172 -13.31 -6.62 5.97
CA PRO A 172 -13.93 -5.84 4.90
C PRO A 172 -12.90 -5.31 3.89
N ILE A 173 -13.25 -5.33 2.61
CA ILE A 173 -12.43 -4.80 1.53
C ILE A 173 -13.11 -3.55 0.98
N ARG A 174 -12.33 -2.46 0.84
CA ARG A 174 -12.75 -1.19 0.23
C ARG A 174 -11.81 -0.87 -0.93
N LYS A 175 -12.39 -0.46 -2.04
CA LYS A 175 -11.66 -0.02 -3.23
C LYS A 175 -11.55 1.50 -3.25
N VAL A 176 -10.40 2.05 -3.58
CA VAL A 176 -10.13 3.49 -3.57
C VAL A 176 -9.41 3.90 -4.84
N ILE A 177 -9.96 4.88 -5.54
CA ILE A 177 -9.24 5.64 -6.57
C ILE A 177 -8.79 6.96 -5.93
N LEU A 178 -7.48 7.12 -5.76
CA LEU A 178 -6.89 8.25 -5.06
C LEU A 178 -6.29 9.26 -6.06
N ASN A 179 -6.85 10.46 -6.11
CA ASN A 179 -6.28 11.61 -6.83
C ASN A 179 -6.15 12.81 -5.89
N ARG A 180 -4.94 13.08 -5.42
CA ARG A 180 -4.69 14.15 -4.44
C ARG A 180 -4.62 15.56 -5.05
N THR A 181 -4.39 15.66 -6.34
CA THR A 181 -4.07 16.92 -7.03
C THR A 181 -5.14 17.38 -8.03
N GLY A 182 -6.04 16.48 -8.40
CA GLY A 182 -7.07 16.72 -9.42
C GLY A 182 -8.45 16.26 -8.97
N TYR A 183 -9.33 16.09 -9.94
CA TYR A 183 -10.74 15.77 -9.75
C TYR A 183 -11.12 14.50 -10.51
N ILE A 184 -12.17 13.82 -10.05
CA ILE A 184 -12.68 12.61 -10.69
C ILE A 184 -14.18 12.81 -10.95
N ASP A 185 -14.55 12.79 -12.22
CA ASP A 185 -15.94 12.81 -12.67
C ASP A 185 -16.31 11.42 -13.16
N PHE A 186 -16.90 10.60 -12.30
CA PHE A 186 -17.36 9.25 -12.61
C PHE A 186 -18.73 9.00 -11.97
N PRO A 187 -19.82 9.51 -12.58
CA PRO A 187 -21.18 9.40 -12.04
C PRO A 187 -21.68 7.96 -11.89
N LEU A 188 -21.14 7.04 -12.70
CA LEU A 188 -21.52 5.61 -12.70
C LEU A 188 -20.54 4.77 -11.86
N ALA A 189 -19.82 5.37 -10.91
CA ALA A 189 -18.92 4.63 -10.04
C ALA A 189 -19.67 3.54 -9.28
N PRO A 190 -19.12 2.32 -9.19
CA PRO A 190 -19.69 1.27 -8.34
C PRO A 190 -19.75 1.71 -6.89
N PHE A 191 -20.75 1.25 -6.15
CA PHE A 191 -21.01 1.64 -4.77
C PHE A 191 -19.87 1.27 -3.79
N ASP A 192 -19.12 0.25 -4.12
CA ASP A 192 -17.98 -0.25 -3.33
C ASP A 192 -16.63 0.43 -3.64
N VAL A 193 -16.65 1.48 -4.49
CA VAL A 193 -15.47 2.26 -4.88
C VAL A 193 -15.53 3.67 -4.32
N ASP A 194 -14.59 4.02 -3.48
CA ASP A 194 -14.43 5.36 -2.94
C ASP A 194 -13.62 6.21 -3.93
N LEU A 195 -14.22 7.26 -4.48
CA LEU A 195 -13.53 8.26 -5.29
C LEU A 195 -12.97 9.35 -4.38
N VAL A 196 -11.68 9.26 -4.08
CA VAL A 196 -10.97 10.20 -3.21
C VAL A 196 -10.21 11.20 -4.07
N GLU A 197 -10.88 12.27 -4.44
CA GLU A 197 -10.33 13.39 -5.20
C GLU A 197 -9.88 14.55 -4.29
N LYS A 198 -9.29 15.59 -4.86
CA LYS A 198 -8.75 16.76 -4.13
C LYS A 198 -9.69 17.33 -3.06
N ARG A 199 -11.01 17.42 -3.34
CA ARG A 199 -12.01 17.96 -2.39
C ARG A 199 -12.31 17.05 -1.20
N LYS A 200 -12.24 15.72 -1.40
CA LYS A 200 -12.55 14.70 -0.39
C LYS A 200 -11.31 14.17 0.33
N TYR A 201 -10.14 14.50 -0.17
CA TYR A 201 -8.88 13.93 0.30
C TYR A 201 -8.63 14.19 1.79
N GLU A 202 -8.78 15.42 2.27
CA GLU A 202 -8.49 15.77 3.67
C GLU A 202 -9.44 15.07 4.66
N GLU A 203 -10.70 14.94 4.30
CA GLU A 203 -11.69 14.22 5.11
C GLU A 203 -11.35 12.72 5.20
N TRP A 204 -11.14 12.08 4.06
CA TRP A 204 -10.74 10.67 3.97
C TRP A 204 -9.44 10.39 4.74
N PHE A 205 -8.43 11.19 4.49
CA PHE A 205 -7.12 11.04 5.12
C PHE A 205 -7.17 11.22 6.65
N THR A 206 -7.91 12.24 7.11
CA THR A 206 -8.09 12.51 8.53
C THR A 206 -8.87 11.38 9.20
N GLY A 207 -9.89 10.84 8.53
CA GLY A 207 -10.66 9.68 8.99
C GLY A 207 -9.76 8.48 9.24
N LEU A 208 -8.90 8.13 8.27
CA LEU A 208 -7.95 7.02 8.40
C LEU A 208 -6.92 7.25 9.51
N ARG A 209 -6.41 8.46 9.68
CA ARG A 209 -5.44 8.78 10.74
C ARG A 209 -6.01 8.74 12.14
N LYS A 210 -7.29 9.07 12.30
CA LYS A 210 -8.00 9.03 13.60
C LYS A 210 -8.34 7.62 14.06
N MET A 211 -8.30 6.63 13.18
CA MET A 211 -8.54 5.23 13.54
C MET A 211 -7.37 4.69 14.37
N SER A 212 -7.34 5.09 15.65
CA SER A 212 -6.37 4.57 16.63
C SER A 212 -6.88 3.25 17.18
N SER A 213 -6.36 2.15 16.68
CA SER A 213 -6.64 0.80 17.17
C SER A 213 -5.33 0.01 17.21
N PRO A 214 -5.10 -0.83 18.22
CA PRO A 214 -3.94 -1.72 18.21
C PRO A 214 -4.01 -2.70 17.04
N LEU A 215 -2.88 -3.35 16.75
CA LEU A 215 -2.83 -4.46 15.79
C LEU A 215 -3.83 -5.56 16.22
N LYS A 216 -4.60 -6.04 15.26
CA LYS A 216 -5.61 -7.09 15.48
C LYS A 216 -5.16 -8.41 14.87
N HIS A 217 -5.54 -9.52 15.49
CA HIS A 217 -5.19 -10.86 15.01
C HIS A 217 -5.65 -11.10 13.56
N MET A 218 -6.90 -10.72 13.22
CA MET A 218 -7.45 -10.87 11.87
C MET A 218 -6.65 -10.07 10.83
N GLN A 219 -6.19 -8.87 11.18
CA GLN A 219 -5.31 -8.05 10.33
C GLN A 219 -3.95 -8.73 10.07
N LEU A 220 -3.34 -9.31 11.13
CA LEU A 220 -2.08 -10.03 11.00
C LEU A 220 -2.25 -11.31 10.19
N LYS A 221 -3.36 -12.03 10.39
CA LYS A 221 -3.74 -13.21 9.60
C LYS A 221 -3.89 -12.84 8.11
N ALA A 222 -4.54 -11.71 7.82
CA ALA A 222 -4.68 -11.18 6.47
C ALA A 222 -3.33 -10.84 5.82
N GLY A 223 -2.47 -10.10 6.53
CA GLY A 223 -1.12 -9.81 6.05
C GLY A 223 -0.30 -11.08 5.80
N ASN A 224 -0.35 -12.04 6.72
CA ASN A 224 0.35 -13.32 6.57
C ASN A 224 -0.14 -14.12 5.34
N ALA A 225 -1.45 -14.20 5.15
CA ALA A 225 -2.03 -14.91 4.01
C ALA A 225 -1.60 -14.27 2.67
N LEU A 226 -1.65 -12.95 2.56
CA LEU A 226 -1.20 -12.25 1.34
C LEU A 226 0.29 -12.47 1.08
N LEU A 227 1.14 -12.40 2.10
CA LEU A 227 2.59 -12.61 1.95
C LEU A 227 2.94 -14.01 1.42
N GLN A 228 2.18 -15.05 1.79
CA GLN A 228 2.39 -16.41 1.31
C GLN A 228 2.18 -16.57 -0.20
N TYR A 229 1.39 -15.69 -0.83
CA TYR A 229 1.15 -15.69 -2.28
C TYR A 229 2.00 -14.67 -3.02
N CYS A 230 2.78 -13.86 -2.33
CA CYS A 230 3.72 -12.96 -2.98
C CYS A 230 4.88 -13.72 -3.60
N HIS A 231 5.27 -13.30 -4.80
CA HIS A 231 6.53 -13.72 -5.40
C HIS A 231 7.70 -13.09 -4.63
N THR A 232 8.79 -13.83 -4.45
CA THR A 232 9.98 -13.34 -3.75
C THR A 232 11.24 -13.73 -4.49
N VAL A 233 12.09 -12.73 -4.77
CA VAL A 233 13.41 -12.87 -5.39
C VAL A 233 14.47 -12.40 -4.40
N CYS A 234 15.35 -13.30 -3.99
CA CYS A 234 16.39 -13.00 -3.01
C CYS A 234 17.66 -13.83 -3.27
N VAL A 235 18.75 -13.40 -2.65
CA VAL A 235 20.02 -14.13 -2.59
C VAL A 235 20.40 -14.38 -1.13
N ARG A 236 21.10 -15.47 -0.88
CA ARG A 236 21.66 -15.72 0.45
C ARG A 236 22.72 -14.68 0.77
N ARG A 237 22.77 -14.26 2.03
CA ARG A 237 23.90 -13.47 2.54
C ARG A 237 25.11 -14.39 2.57
N MET A 238 26.18 -13.97 1.90
CA MET A 238 27.49 -14.57 2.13
C MET A 238 28.03 -13.89 3.40
N ASP A 239 28.32 -14.68 4.40
CA ASP A 239 29.02 -14.24 5.61
C ASP A 239 30.46 -13.83 5.25
#